data_28458eac5655b134340007e780d1a7d5
#
_entry.id   28458eac5655b134340007e780d1a7d5
#
_cell.length_a   1.000
_cell.length_b   1.000
_cell.length_c   1.000
_cell.angle_alpha   90.00
_cell.angle_beta   90.00
_cell.angle_gamma   90.00
#
_symmetry.space_group_name_H-M   'P 1'
#
loop_
_entity.id
_entity.type
_entity.pdbx_description
1 polymer ?
#
loop_
_entity_poly.entity_id
_entity_poly.type
_entity_poly.pdbx_seq_one_letter_code
_entity_poly.pdbx_strand_id
1 'polypeptide(L)'
;DKNDIDWNDAIKNAKPVECVEMNANDYAYILYTSGTTGVPKGIVRDIGGHIVALKWTMKNIYNIDTNDVFSPSFKVEHGTFALGYLVFTFGG
;
A
#
# COMPACT_ATOMS: atom_id res chain seq x y z
N ASP A 1 -5.97 27.31 -1.14
CA ASP A 1 -6.08 27.68 -2.55
C ASP A 1 -7.54 27.59 -3.00
N LYS A 2 -7.96 28.38 -4.00
CA LYS A 2 -9.37 28.37 -4.48
C LYS A 2 -9.84 27.01 -5.04
N ASN A 3 -8.91 26.12 -5.30
CA ASN A 3 -9.18 24.78 -5.84
C ASN A 3 -9.07 23.68 -4.77
N ASP A 4 -8.72 24.02 -3.54
CA ASP A 4 -8.61 23.06 -2.46
C ASP A 4 -9.99 22.75 -1.89
N ILE A 5 -10.25 21.47 -1.66
CA ILE A 5 -11.48 20.99 -1.05
C ILE A 5 -11.13 20.48 0.36
N ASP A 6 -11.85 20.94 1.36
CA ASP A 6 -11.70 20.42 2.71
C ASP A 6 -12.07 18.93 2.76
N TRP A 7 -11.26 18.15 3.45
CA TRP A 7 -11.44 16.68 3.55
C TRP A 7 -12.80 16.31 4.15
N ASN A 8 -13.19 16.98 5.22
CA ASN A 8 -14.46 16.67 5.91
C ASN A 8 -15.65 17.00 5.02
N ASP A 9 -15.58 18.07 4.24
CA ASP A 9 -16.62 18.41 3.27
C ASP A 9 -16.69 17.41 2.13
N ALA A 10 -15.54 16.94 1.64
CA ALA A 10 -15.47 15.95 0.56
C ALA A 10 -16.12 14.62 0.97
N ILE A 11 -15.88 14.14 2.20
CA ILE A 11 -16.38 12.84 2.67
C ILE A 11 -17.77 12.89 3.27
N LYS A 12 -18.31 14.07 3.57
CA LYS A 12 -19.59 14.26 4.29
C LYS A 12 -20.77 13.50 3.68
N ASN A 13 -20.81 13.42 2.35
CA ASN A 13 -21.86 12.73 1.62
C ASN A 13 -21.38 11.41 0.97
N ALA A 14 -20.16 10.99 1.27
CA ALA A 14 -19.64 9.73 0.74
C ALA A 14 -20.38 8.54 1.36
N LYS A 15 -20.69 7.58 0.53
CA LYS A 15 -21.32 6.32 0.96
C LYS A 15 -20.27 5.20 0.91
N PRO A 16 -20.34 4.23 1.83
CA PRO A 16 -19.52 3.02 1.71
C PRO A 16 -19.78 2.33 0.37
N VAL A 17 -18.72 1.82 -0.21
CA VAL A 17 -18.78 0.98 -1.41
C VAL A 17 -18.30 -0.42 -1.08
N GLU A 18 -18.84 -1.42 -1.76
CA GLU A 18 -18.41 -2.79 -1.59
C GLU A 18 -17.02 -3.00 -2.21
N CYS A 19 -16.26 -3.94 -1.65
CA CYS A 19 -14.99 -4.34 -2.21
C CYS A 19 -15.18 -5.04 -3.55
N VAL A 20 -14.33 -4.73 -4.51
CA VAL A 20 -14.28 -5.44 -5.78
C VAL A 20 -13.56 -6.77 -5.59
N GLU A 21 -14.17 -7.86 -6.03
CA GLU A 21 -13.52 -9.17 -6.05
C GLU A 21 -12.39 -9.17 -7.09
N MET A 22 -11.21 -9.63 -6.68
CA MET A 22 -10.02 -9.68 -7.51
C MET A 22 -9.40 -11.07 -7.45
N ASN A 23 -8.82 -11.51 -8.56
CA ASN A 23 -8.03 -12.73 -8.58
C ASN A 23 -6.60 -12.47 -8.05
N ALA A 24 -5.98 -13.52 -7.52
CA ALA A 24 -4.60 -13.42 -7.02
C ALA A 24 -3.59 -12.98 -8.08
N ASN A 25 -3.88 -13.26 -9.35
CA ASN A 25 -3.01 -12.90 -10.48
C ASN A 25 -3.32 -11.53 -11.09
N ASP A 26 -4.36 -10.84 -10.60
CA ASP A 26 -4.68 -9.50 -11.08
C ASP A 26 -3.62 -8.49 -10.61
N TYR A 27 -3.43 -7.44 -11.38
CA TYR A 27 -2.44 -6.42 -11.07
C TYR A 27 -2.93 -5.51 -9.94
N ALA A 28 -2.10 -5.35 -8.91
CA ALA A 28 -2.37 -4.45 -7.81
C ALA A 28 -1.92 -3.02 -8.13
N TYR A 29 -0.66 -2.87 -8.53
CA TYR A 29 -0.08 -1.56 -8.86
C TYR A 29 1.24 -1.70 -9.62
N ILE A 30 1.72 -0.57 -10.16
CA ILE A 30 3.00 -0.45 -10.84
C ILE A 30 3.82 0.61 -10.10
N LEU A 31 5.06 0.25 -9.71
CA LEU A 31 6.05 1.19 -9.19
C LEU A 31 7.20 1.35 -10.18
N TYR A 32 7.50 2.57 -10.51
CA TYR A 32 8.65 2.90 -11.34
C TYR A 32 9.90 3.04 -10.48
N THR A 33 10.97 2.38 -10.88
CA THR A 33 12.31 2.53 -10.30
C THR A 33 13.19 3.35 -11.23
N SER A 34 14.18 4.04 -10.66
CA SER A 34 15.15 4.82 -11.46
C SER A 34 15.98 3.97 -12.41
N GLY A 35 16.05 2.66 -12.16
CA GLY A 35 16.83 1.71 -12.96
C GLY A 35 18.34 1.98 -12.92
N THR A 36 19.15 0.95 -13.14
CA THR A 36 20.62 1.07 -13.25
C THR A 36 21.08 1.69 -14.57
N THR A 37 20.22 1.73 -15.58
CA THR A 37 20.49 2.22 -16.94
C THR A 37 20.00 3.65 -17.19
N GLY A 38 19.49 4.35 -16.19
CA GLY A 38 18.94 5.70 -16.31
C GLY A 38 17.53 5.76 -16.91
N VAL A 39 17.00 4.65 -17.41
CA VAL A 39 15.61 4.56 -17.89
C VAL A 39 14.73 3.98 -16.79
N PRO A 40 13.69 4.70 -16.33
CA PRO A 40 12.78 4.17 -15.32
C PRO A 40 12.11 2.87 -15.80
N LYS A 41 12.06 1.88 -14.90
CA LYS A 41 11.39 0.59 -15.15
C LYS A 41 10.17 0.46 -14.26
N GLY A 42 9.03 0.13 -14.85
CA GLY A 42 7.80 -0.16 -14.13
C GLY A 42 7.80 -1.60 -13.62
N ILE A 43 7.76 -1.76 -12.31
CA ILE A 43 7.64 -3.07 -11.67
C ILE A 43 6.16 -3.30 -11.36
N VAL A 44 5.59 -4.30 -11.99
CA VAL A 44 4.20 -4.71 -11.80
C VAL A 44 4.13 -5.68 -10.60
N ARG A 45 3.21 -5.40 -9.69
CA ARG A 45 2.90 -6.29 -8.56
C ARG A 45 1.52 -6.89 -8.75
N ASP A 46 1.44 -8.20 -8.60
CA ASP A 46 0.18 -8.93 -8.51
C ASP A 46 -0.40 -8.85 -7.09
N ILE A 47 -1.70 -9.13 -6.97
CA ILE A 47 -2.39 -9.02 -5.67
C ILE A 47 -1.94 -10.15 -4.73
N GLY A 48 -2.05 -11.38 -5.14
CA GLY A 48 -1.82 -12.54 -4.27
C GLY A 48 -0.38 -12.70 -3.84
N GLY A 49 0.57 -12.75 -4.79
CA GLY A 49 1.98 -12.93 -4.51
C GLY A 49 2.56 -11.78 -3.69
N HIS A 50 2.17 -10.56 -4.02
CA HIS A 50 2.62 -9.38 -3.27
C HIS A 50 2.13 -9.38 -1.82
N ILE A 51 0.86 -9.68 -1.58
CA ILE A 51 0.29 -9.77 -0.23
C ILE A 51 0.99 -10.85 0.60
N VAL A 52 1.26 -12.02 0.03
CA VAL A 52 1.99 -13.10 0.72
C VAL A 52 3.39 -12.66 1.11
N ALA A 53 4.13 -12.05 0.19
CA ALA A 53 5.48 -11.54 0.45
C ALA A 53 5.50 -10.48 1.55
N LEU A 54 4.54 -9.56 1.52
CA LEU A 54 4.42 -8.52 2.53
C LEU A 54 4.08 -9.09 3.91
N LYS A 55 3.12 -10.01 4.00
CA LYS A 55 2.76 -10.67 5.26
C LYS A 55 3.94 -11.43 5.85
N TRP A 56 4.69 -12.14 5.01
CA TRP A 56 5.90 -12.83 5.43
C TRP A 56 6.96 -11.86 5.97
N THR A 57 7.16 -10.73 5.29
CA THR A 57 8.10 -9.69 5.69
C THR A 57 7.73 -9.08 7.05
N MET A 58 6.46 -8.74 7.25
CA MET A 58 5.99 -8.18 8.52
C MET A 58 6.27 -9.13 9.67
N LYS A 59 5.98 -10.42 9.50
CA LYS A 59 6.18 -11.42 10.55
C LYS A 59 7.66 -11.75 10.79
N ASN A 60 8.44 -11.98 9.74
CA ASN A 60 9.78 -12.57 9.87
C ASN A 60 10.92 -11.54 9.89
N ILE A 61 10.72 -10.37 9.35
CA ILE A 61 11.73 -9.29 9.32
C ILE A 61 11.42 -8.25 10.40
N TYR A 62 10.19 -7.78 10.45
CA TYR A 62 9.78 -6.75 11.41
C TYR A 62 9.27 -7.30 12.74
N ASN A 63 9.00 -8.63 12.82
CA ASN A 63 8.46 -9.31 13.99
C ASN A 63 7.18 -8.65 14.55
N ILE A 64 6.28 -8.28 13.66
CA ILE A 64 5.02 -7.61 13.98
C ILE A 64 3.88 -8.62 13.94
N ASP A 65 3.03 -8.57 14.94
CA ASP A 65 1.83 -9.39 15.05
C ASP A 65 0.55 -8.53 15.15
N THR A 66 -0.61 -9.17 15.16
CA THR A 66 -1.94 -8.54 15.07
C THR A 66 -2.26 -7.53 16.17
N ASN A 67 -1.56 -7.58 17.29
CA ASN A 67 -1.76 -6.64 18.42
C ASN A 67 -0.71 -5.53 18.49
N ASP A 68 0.21 -5.50 17.55
CA ASP A 68 1.29 -4.52 17.53
C ASP A 68 0.87 -3.25 16.80
N VAL A 69 1.39 -2.12 17.27
CA VAL A 69 1.26 -0.84 16.58
C VAL A 69 2.56 -0.57 15.83
N PHE A 70 2.47 -0.56 14.50
CA PHE A 70 3.60 -0.25 13.63
C PHE A 70 3.48 1.16 13.10
N SER A 71 4.44 2.01 13.46
CA SER A 71 4.52 3.38 12.95
C SER A 71 5.83 3.57 12.21
N PRO A 72 5.84 3.48 10.87
CA PRO A 72 7.03 3.76 10.08
C PRO A 72 7.33 5.26 10.14
N SER A 73 8.46 5.63 10.73
CA SER A 73 8.95 7.02 10.80
C SER A 73 9.89 7.36 9.64
N PHE A 74 9.67 6.79 8.47
CA PHE A 74 10.49 7.06 7.28
C PHE A 74 9.88 8.18 6.43
N LYS A 75 10.74 8.88 5.73
CA LYS A 75 10.31 9.65 4.56
C LYS A 75 9.65 8.68 3.56
N VAL A 76 8.53 9.09 2.97
CA VAL A 76 7.86 8.33 1.92
C VAL A 76 8.74 8.34 0.67
N GLU A 77 9.74 7.49 0.66
CA GLU A 77 10.57 7.22 -0.50
C GLU A 77 10.43 5.74 -0.84
N HIS A 78 10.08 5.45 -2.09
CA HIS A 78 10.17 4.14 -2.76
C HIS A 78 9.75 2.89 -1.95
N GLY A 79 8.49 2.50 -2.00
CA GLY A 79 8.01 1.22 -1.48
C GLY A 79 7.53 1.23 -0.03
N THR A 80 7.83 2.24 0.77
CA THR A 80 7.34 2.39 2.15
C THR A 80 5.81 2.52 2.21
N PHE A 81 5.21 3.06 1.17
CA PHE A 81 3.76 3.15 1.01
C PHE A 81 3.08 1.78 1.00
N ALA A 82 3.72 0.77 0.39
CA ALA A 82 3.21 -0.59 0.37
C ALA A 82 3.21 -1.26 1.75
N LEU A 83 4.18 -0.95 2.60
CA LEU A 83 4.24 -1.44 3.99
C LEU A 83 3.14 -0.81 4.85
N GLY A 84 2.89 0.48 4.70
CA GLY A 84 1.78 1.16 5.38
C GLY A 84 0.42 0.56 5.03
N TYR A 85 0.20 0.23 3.78
CA TYR A 85 -1.03 -0.41 3.31
C TYR A 85 -1.29 -1.77 3.98
N LEU A 86 -0.25 -2.54 4.25
CA LEU A 86 -0.37 -3.83 4.91
C LEU A 86 -0.77 -3.76 6.37
N VAL A 87 -0.26 -2.79 7.11
CA VAL A 87 -0.66 -2.62 8.51
C VAL A 87 -2.15 -2.36 8.60
N PHE A 88 -2.70 -1.58 7.68
CA PHE A 88 -4.15 -1.35 7.60
C PHE A 88 -4.95 -2.60 7.17
N THR A 89 -4.36 -3.45 6.34
CA THR A 89 -5.10 -4.59 5.78
C THR A 89 -5.05 -5.84 6.65
N PHE A 90 -4.00 -6.02 7.45
CA PHE A 90 -3.76 -7.24 8.24
C PHE A 90 -3.59 -7.02 9.75
N GLY A 91 -3.47 -5.79 10.21
CA GLY A 91 -3.37 -5.42 11.62
C GLY A 91 -4.64 -4.75 12.17
N GLY A 92 -5.64 -4.58 11.31
CA GLY A 92 -6.93 -4.00 11.70
C GLY A 92 -7.95 -5.05 12.08
#